data_3cb418782183fb4fc7d5a7c723811ddd
#
_entry.id   3cb418782183fb4fc7d5a7c723811ddd
#
_cell.length_a   1.000
_cell.length_b   1.000
_cell.length_c   1.000
_cell.angle_alpha   90.00
_cell.angle_beta   90.00
_cell.angle_gamma   90.00
#
_symmetry.space_group_name_H-M   'P 1'
#
loop_
_entity.id
_entity.type
_entity.pdbx_description
1 polymer ?
#
loop_
_entity_poly.entity_id
_entity_poly.type
_entity_poly.pdbx_seq_one_letter_code
_entity_poly.pdbx_strand_id
1 'polypeptide(L)'
;MIPDVPTAMRIHAIILAAGRGARMGGPKALLALEGETFLARVARLLRRPGVDRVTAVVGHEADRVRREARLPPDVATIVNLRYADGMLTSILAGLDQAEAAGADAVLVHPVDHPLIDPVTVDAVIAALTKGATIAVPSHGGRRGHPAGFARGAWTALRAATPDEGARGVLARHPEWVEHVPAGEECLVGVNTAEDYERLKQ
;
A
#
# COMPACT_ATOMS: atom_id res chain seq x y z
N MET A 1 -8.87 -5.49 40.01
CA MET A 1 -7.94 -5.06 38.96
C MET A 1 -8.26 -5.91 37.74
N ILE A 2 -8.98 -5.36 36.74
CA ILE A 2 -9.27 -6.05 35.50
C ILE A 2 -7.95 -5.99 34.70
N PRO A 3 -7.42 -7.13 34.23
CA PRO A 3 -6.21 -7.10 33.41
C PRO A 3 -6.50 -6.27 32.16
N ASP A 4 -5.60 -5.33 31.87
CA ASP A 4 -5.65 -4.52 30.67
C ASP A 4 -5.52 -5.48 29.47
N VAL A 5 -6.63 -5.75 28.78
CA VAL A 5 -6.60 -6.55 27.57
C VAL A 5 -5.85 -5.71 26.53
N PRO A 6 -4.71 -6.17 26.03
CA PRO A 6 -3.96 -5.38 25.06
C PRO A 6 -4.89 -5.04 23.91
N THR A 7 -5.13 -3.75 23.69
CA THR A 7 -5.93 -3.28 22.59
C THR A 7 -5.25 -3.75 21.29
N ALA A 8 -6.00 -4.50 20.47
CA ALA A 8 -5.46 -5.01 19.22
C ALA A 8 -4.88 -3.86 18.38
N MET A 9 -3.70 -4.06 17.77
CA MET A 9 -3.06 -3.08 16.91
C MET A 9 -4.01 -2.69 15.77
N ARG A 10 -4.28 -1.41 15.60
CA ARG A 10 -5.12 -0.89 14.51
C ARG A 10 -4.28 -0.64 13.28
N ILE A 11 -4.52 -1.39 12.22
CA ILE A 11 -3.77 -1.30 10.96
C ILE A 11 -4.65 -0.70 9.87
N HIS A 12 -4.14 0.32 9.17
CA HIS A 12 -4.81 0.98 8.07
C HIS A 12 -4.06 0.70 6.76
N ALA A 13 -4.73 0.11 5.77
CA ALA A 13 -4.13 -0.12 4.45
C ALA A 13 -4.31 1.11 3.55
N ILE A 14 -3.23 1.52 2.89
CA ILE A 14 -3.15 2.66 1.98
C ILE A 14 -2.80 2.14 0.59
N ILE A 15 -3.70 2.32 -0.38
CA ILE A 15 -3.47 1.96 -1.77
C ILE A 15 -3.04 3.21 -2.54
N LEU A 16 -1.85 3.18 -3.14
CA LEU A 16 -1.33 4.28 -3.94
C LEU A 16 -1.83 4.18 -5.38
N ALA A 17 -2.85 4.95 -5.73
CA ALA A 17 -3.53 4.91 -7.01
C ALA A 17 -3.58 6.30 -7.72
N ALA A 18 -2.71 7.23 -7.33
CA ALA A 18 -2.74 8.62 -7.79
C ALA A 18 -1.97 8.88 -9.10
N GLY A 19 -1.20 7.92 -9.58
CA GLY A 19 -0.31 8.07 -10.73
C GLY A 19 -1.01 8.23 -12.08
N ARG A 20 -0.37 8.94 -13.02
CA ARG A 20 -0.90 9.22 -14.38
C ARG A 20 -1.01 7.98 -15.25
N GLY A 21 -0.18 6.96 -15.03
CA GLY A 21 -0.11 5.79 -15.89
C GLY A 21 0.24 6.11 -17.36
N ALA A 22 1.04 7.15 -17.62
CA ALA A 22 1.28 7.69 -18.96
C ALA A 22 1.72 6.64 -19.98
N ARG A 23 2.55 5.67 -19.58
CA ARG A 23 2.99 4.55 -20.44
C ARG A 23 1.90 3.52 -20.72
N MET A 24 0.78 3.57 -19.98
CA MET A 24 -0.36 2.66 -20.08
C MET A 24 -1.60 3.31 -20.71
N GLY A 25 -1.47 4.57 -21.16
CA GLY A 25 -2.59 5.31 -21.75
C GLY A 25 -3.66 5.76 -20.76
N GLY A 26 -3.41 5.68 -19.44
CA GLY A 26 -4.35 6.12 -18.41
C GLY A 26 -4.07 5.55 -17.03
N PRO A 27 -4.95 5.84 -16.05
CA PRO A 27 -4.78 5.40 -14.68
C PRO A 27 -4.70 3.86 -14.56
N LYS A 28 -3.58 3.34 -14.06
CA LYS A 28 -3.40 1.90 -13.79
C LYS A 28 -4.49 1.33 -12.87
N ALA A 29 -5.05 2.17 -12.02
CA ALA A 29 -6.17 1.84 -11.13
C ALA A 29 -7.38 1.22 -11.86
N LEU A 30 -7.58 1.58 -13.14
CA LEU A 30 -8.69 1.14 -13.98
C LEU A 30 -8.36 -0.03 -14.92
N LEU A 31 -7.10 -0.49 -14.96
CA LEU A 31 -6.75 -1.69 -15.70
C LEU A 31 -7.53 -2.89 -15.13
N ALA A 32 -7.98 -3.78 -16.01
CA ALA A 32 -8.80 -4.92 -15.62
C ALA A 32 -7.99 -6.23 -15.62
N LEU A 33 -8.18 -7.04 -14.59
CA LEU A 33 -7.68 -8.40 -14.52
C LEU A 33 -8.83 -9.30 -14.05
N GLU A 34 -9.15 -10.32 -14.82
CA GLU A 34 -10.23 -11.28 -14.50
C GLU A 34 -11.58 -10.58 -14.19
N GLY A 35 -11.90 -9.52 -14.92
CA GLY A 35 -13.16 -8.77 -14.76
C GLY A 35 -13.18 -7.76 -13.61
N GLU A 36 -12.12 -7.64 -12.84
CA GLU A 36 -11.97 -6.72 -11.70
C GLU A 36 -10.93 -5.64 -12.03
N THR A 37 -11.17 -4.38 -11.64
CA THR A 37 -10.14 -3.34 -11.79
C THR A 37 -8.99 -3.60 -10.83
N PHE A 38 -7.77 -3.17 -11.19
CA PHE A 38 -6.60 -3.30 -10.30
C PHE A 38 -6.89 -2.69 -8.92
N LEU A 39 -7.56 -1.55 -8.88
CA LEU A 39 -7.87 -0.89 -7.62
C LEU A 39 -8.87 -1.69 -6.77
N ALA A 40 -9.92 -2.23 -7.38
CA ALA A 40 -10.88 -3.09 -6.66
C ALA A 40 -10.22 -4.39 -6.18
N ARG A 41 -9.40 -5.03 -7.03
CA ARG A 41 -8.66 -6.23 -6.71
C ARG A 41 -7.71 -6.02 -5.52
N VAL A 42 -6.87 -4.99 -5.58
CA VAL A 42 -5.95 -4.67 -4.48
C VAL A 42 -6.71 -4.33 -3.20
N ALA A 43 -7.81 -3.57 -3.30
CA ALA A 43 -8.66 -3.27 -2.15
C ALA A 43 -9.20 -4.55 -1.50
N ARG A 44 -9.69 -5.51 -2.29
CA ARG A 44 -10.16 -6.80 -1.80
C ARG A 44 -9.05 -7.61 -1.14
N LEU A 45 -7.85 -7.65 -1.74
CA LEU A 45 -6.71 -8.40 -1.23
C LEU A 45 -6.17 -7.84 0.08
N LEU A 46 -6.24 -6.52 0.29
CA LEU A 46 -5.81 -5.85 1.52
C LEU A 46 -6.87 -5.85 2.64
N ARG A 47 -8.13 -6.24 2.34
CA ARG A 47 -9.18 -6.42 3.37
C ARG A 47 -8.98 -7.74 4.09
N ARG A 48 -8.01 -7.77 4.99
CA ARG A 48 -7.61 -8.95 5.77
C ARG A 48 -8.03 -8.82 7.22
N PRO A 49 -8.22 -9.93 7.96
CA PRO A 49 -8.26 -9.88 9.41
C PRO A 49 -7.04 -9.14 9.97
N GLY A 50 -7.28 -8.18 10.85
CA GLY A 50 -6.23 -7.29 11.39
C GLY A 50 -6.02 -5.99 10.61
N VAL A 51 -6.71 -5.79 9.47
CA VAL A 51 -6.80 -4.49 8.78
C VAL A 51 -8.14 -3.85 9.10
N ASP A 52 -8.12 -2.72 9.81
CA ASP A 52 -9.35 -2.04 10.26
C ASP A 52 -9.99 -1.20 9.16
N ARG A 53 -9.16 -0.61 8.29
CA ARG A 53 -9.60 0.28 7.21
C ARG A 53 -8.72 0.14 5.98
N VAL A 54 -9.32 0.35 4.81
CA VAL A 54 -8.62 0.46 3.53
C VAL A 54 -8.96 1.81 2.90
N THR A 55 -7.93 2.56 2.50
CA THR A 55 -8.08 3.85 1.82
C THR A 55 -7.29 3.86 0.52
N ALA A 56 -7.95 4.22 -0.57
CA ALA A 56 -7.31 4.46 -1.85
C ALA A 56 -6.96 5.95 -2.00
N VAL A 57 -5.68 6.25 -2.21
CA VAL A 57 -5.22 7.59 -2.53
C VAL A 57 -5.22 7.74 -4.04
N VAL A 58 -6.14 8.55 -4.56
CA VAL A 58 -6.29 8.84 -5.99
C VAL A 58 -5.76 10.23 -6.31
N GLY A 59 -5.47 10.53 -7.57
CA GLY A 59 -4.92 11.83 -7.97
C GLY A 59 -5.27 12.17 -9.42
N HIS A 60 -4.47 11.68 -10.37
CA HIS A 60 -4.80 11.87 -11.78
C HIS A 60 -6.14 11.22 -12.13
N GLU A 61 -7.01 11.96 -12.82
CA GLU A 61 -8.38 11.54 -13.18
C GLU A 61 -9.16 10.98 -11.96
N ALA A 62 -9.01 11.60 -10.78
CA ALA A 62 -9.59 11.10 -9.52
C ALA A 62 -11.09 10.80 -9.62
N ASP A 63 -11.87 11.69 -10.25
CA ASP A 63 -13.33 11.49 -10.40
C ASP A 63 -13.67 10.31 -11.31
N ARG A 64 -12.89 10.11 -12.37
CA ARG A 64 -13.04 8.94 -13.24
C ARG A 64 -12.70 7.65 -12.47
N VAL A 65 -11.58 7.63 -11.76
CA VAL A 65 -11.18 6.47 -10.95
C VAL A 65 -12.24 6.13 -9.91
N ARG A 66 -12.79 7.13 -9.21
CA ARG A 66 -13.86 6.94 -8.21
C ARG A 66 -15.12 6.32 -8.81
N ARG A 67 -15.54 6.77 -9.99
CA ARG A 67 -16.74 6.24 -10.64
C ARG A 67 -16.54 4.84 -11.22
N GLU A 68 -15.38 4.57 -11.81
CA GLU A 68 -15.17 3.39 -12.65
C GLU A 68 -14.49 2.23 -11.92
N ALA A 69 -13.76 2.49 -10.81
CA ALA A 69 -12.99 1.47 -10.11
C ALA A 69 -13.86 0.40 -9.40
N ARG A 70 -15.18 0.66 -9.19
CA ARG A 70 -16.10 -0.27 -8.54
C ARG A 70 -15.61 -0.77 -7.18
N LEU A 71 -15.15 0.16 -6.36
CA LEU A 71 -14.67 -0.16 -5.02
C LEU A 71 -15.78 -0.67 -4.11
N PRO A 72 -15.46 -1.59 -3.17
CA PRO A 72 -16.36 -1.91 -2.07
C PRO A 72 -16.75 -0.66 -1.28
N PRO A 73 -18.00 -0.58 -0.75
CA PRO A 73 -18.54 0.63 -0.12
C PRO A 73 -17.80 1.04 1.17
N ASP A 74 -17.11 0.12 1.80
CA ASP A 74 -16.29 0.32 3.00
C ASP A 74 -14.85 0.79 2.70
N VAL A 75 -14.46 0.86 1.42
CA VAL A 75 -13.16 1.39 1.00
C VAL A 75 -13.26 2.88 0.75
N ALA A 76 -12.57 3.66 1.59
CA ALA A 76 -12.53 5.11 1.44
C ALA A 76 -11.64 5.55 0.27
N THR A 77 -11.95 6.70 -0.32
CA THR A 77 -11.07 7.34 -1.31
C THR A 77 -10.73 8.76 -0.88
N ILE A 78 -9.46 9.13 -0.94
CA ILE A 78 -8.98 10.51 -0.74
C ILE A 78 -8.26 10.99 -1.99
N VAL A 79 -8.33 12.29 -2.28
CA VAL A 79 -7.66 12.89 -3.42
C VAL A 79 -6.36 13.55 -2.98
N ASN A 80 -5.25 13.12 -3.56
CA ASN A 80 -3.98 13.81 -3.43
C ASN A 80 -3.81 14.79 -4.60
N LEU A 81 -3.98 16.08 -4.36
CA LEU A 81 -3.79 17.13 -5.38
C LEU A 81 -2.31 17.33 -5.75
N ARG A 82 -1.39 16.87 -4.89
CA ARG A 82 0.06 16.96 -5.09
C ARG A 82 0.67 15.70 -5.69
N TYR A 83 -0.13 14.83 -6.31
CA TYR A 83 0.35 13.55 -6.88
C TYR A 83 1.49 13.71 -7.89
N ALA A 84 1.58 14.88 -8.55
CA ALA A 84 2.65 15.18 -9.52
C ALA A 84 4.02 15.39 -8.85
N ASP A 85 4.05 15.71 -7.55
CA ASP A 85 5.28 15.95 -6.78
C ASP A 85 5.95 14.64 -6.29
N GLY A 86 5.44 13.48 -6.70
CA GLY A 86 6.01 12.17 -6.40
C GLY A 86 5.15 11.29 -5.48
N MET A 87 5.50 10.01 -5.45
CA MET A 87 4.75 8.98 -4.71
C MET A 87 4.65 9.26 -3.20
N LEU A 88 5.70 9.88 -2.62
CA LEU A 88 5.73 10.19 -1.20
C LEU A 88 4.54 11.06 -0.77
N THR A 89 4.10 12.01 -1.61
CA THR A 89 2.95 12.86 -1.29
C THR A 89 1.66 12.06 -1.12
N SER A 90 1.51 10.97 -1.87
CA SER A 90 0.37 10.04 -1.73
C SER A 90 0.49 9.18 -0.48
N ILE A 91 1.71 8.75 -0.11
CA ILE A 91 1.95 8.04 1.16
C ILE A 91 1.57 8.95 2.33
N LEU A 92 2.03 10.21 2.32
CA LEU A 92 1.75 11.16 3.39
C LEU A 92 0.26 11.49 3.50
N ALA A 93 -0.44 11.68 2.39
CA ALA A 93 -1.89 11.91 2.41
C ALA A 93 -2.64 10.71 3.03
N GLY A 94 -2.25 9.48 2.68
CA GLY A 94 -2.80 8.28 3.30
C GLY A 94 -2.44 8.16 4.78
N LEU A 95 -1.23 8.54 5.14
CA LEU A 95 -0.74 8.53 6.53
C LEU A 95 -1.51 9.52 7.42
N ASP A 96 -1.82 10.73 6.91
CA ASP A 96 -2.63 11.72 7.63
C ASP A 96 -4.03 11.17 7.91
N GLN A 97 -4.64 10.49 6.93
CA GLN A 97 -5.94 9.84 7.09
C GLN A 97 -5.87 8.69 8.11
N ALA A 98 -4.81 7.89 8.09
CA ALA A 98 -4.61 6.79 9.04
C ALA A 98 -4.41 7.31 10.46
N GLU A 99 -3.62 8.38 10.63
CA GLU A 99 -3.37 9.02 11.93
C GLU A 99 -4.65 9.61 12.51
N ALA A 100 -5.44 10.32 11.70
CA ALA A 100 -6.74 10.86 12.11
C ALA A 100 -7.75 9.76 12.51
N ALA A 101 -7.64 8.58 11.91
CA ALA A 101 -8.43 7.39 12.27
C ALA A 101 -7.88 6.65 13.50
N GLY A 102 -6.75 7.11 14.06
CA GLY A 102 -6.11 6.52 15.23
C GLY A 102 -5.41 5.19 14.94
N ALA A 103 -4.89 4.97 13.74
CA ALA A 103 -4.13 3.78 13.41
C ALA A 103 -2.79 3.72 14.17
N ASP A 104 -2.33 2.51 14.48
CA ASP A 104 -1.03 2.23 15.11
C ASP A 104 0.01 1.83 14.06
N ALA A 105 -0.43 1.34 12.90
CA ALA A 105 0.42 1.01 11.77
C ALA A 105 -0.31 1.21 10.43
N VAL A 106 0.47 1.31 9.35
CA VAL A 106 -0.07 1.35 7.98
C VAL A 106 0.56 0.27 7.12
N LEU A 107 -0.22 -0.29 6.19
CA LEU A 107 0.26 -1.04 5.03
C LEU A 107 0.23 -0.11 3.82
N VAL A 108 1.34 0.07 3.14
CA VAL A 108 1.43 0.88 1.92
C VAL A 108 1.60 -0.04 0.72
N HIS A 109 0.65 0.02 -0.23
CA HIS A 109 0.64 -0.85 -1.38
C HIS A 109 0.37 -0.08 -2.68
N PRO A 110 1.26 -0.15 -3.70
CA PRO A 110 1.02 0.43 -5.01
C PRO A 110 -0.05 -0.35 -5.78
N VAL A 111 -0.96 0.36 -6.46
CA VAL A 111 -2.06 -0.25 -7.22
C VAL A 111 -1.60 -1.12 -8.39
N ASP A 112 -0.40 -0.91 -8.88
CA ASP A 112 0.21 -1.64 -9.99
C ASP A 112 0.87 -2.98 -9.59
N HIS A 113 0.68 -3.42 -8.35
CA HIS A 113 1.04 -4.77 -7.88
C HIS A 113 -0.24 -5.60 -7.60
N PRO A 114 -1.02 -5.98 -8.63
CA PRO A 114 -2.35 -6.61 -8.45
C PRO A 114 -2.30 -8.09 -8.08
N LEU A 115 -1.11 -8.71 -8.03
CA LEU A 115 -0.93 -10.15 -7.78
C LEU A 115 -0.53 -10.48 -6.34
N ILE A 116 -0.55 -9.51 -5.43
CA ILE A 116 -0.17 -9.77 -4.04
C ILE A 116 -0.92 -10.98 -3.45
N ASP A 117 -0.19 -11.92 -2.84
CA ASP A 117 -0.78 -13.05 -2.14
C ASP A 117 -1.32 -12.58 -0.77
N PRO A 118 -2.58 -12.93 -0.44
CA PRO A 118 -3.13 -12.72 0.89
C PRO A 118 -2.25 -13.24 2.04
N VAL A 119 -1.55 -14.35 1.85
CA VAL A 119 -0.60 -14.92 2.84
C VAL A 119 0.55 -13.95 3.11
N THR A 120 1.06 -13.28 2.08
CA THR A 120 2.09 -12.25 2.22
C THR A 120 1.59 -11.04 3.01
N VAL A 121 0.34 -10.61 2.77
CA VAL A 121 -0.30 -9.52 3.55
C VAL A 121 -0.41 -9.92 5.00
N ASP A 122 -0.93 -11.12 5.29
CA ASP A 122 -1.09 -11.65 6.66
C ASP A 122 0.26 -11.74 7.39
N ALA A 123 1.32 -12.13 6.70
CA ALA A 123 2.66 -12.22 7.28
C ALA A 123 3.24 -10.84 7.63
N VAL A 124 3.00 -9.80 6.81
CA VAL A 124 3.38 -8.41 7.13
C VAL A 124 2.58 -7.88 8.34
N ILE A 125 1.27 -8.16 8.40
CA ILE A 125 0.43 -7.82 9.56
C ILE A 125 0.98 -8.48 10.82
N ALA A 126 1.31 -9.76 10.75
CA ALA A 126 1.84 -10.51 11.89
C ALA A 126 3.18 -9.95 12.38
N ALA A 127 4.09 -9.54 11.48
CA ALA A 127 5.35 -8.93 11.85
C ALA A 127 5.13 -7.59 12.59
N LEU A 128 4.25 -6.71 12.07
CA LEU A 128 3.89 -5.46 12.74
C LEU A 128 3.29 -5.71 14.13
N THR A 129 2.36 -6.65 14.25
CA THR A 129 1.71 -7.01 15.52
C THR A 129 2.71 -7.56 16.54
N LYS A 130 3.79 -8.20 16.09
CA LYS A 130 4.90 -8.67 16.94
C LYS A 130 5.90 -7.57 17.31
N GLY A 131 5.73 -6.35 16.81
CA GLY A 131 6.53 -5.20 17.19
C GLY A 131 7.55 -4.73 16.14
N ALA A 132 7.51 -5.24 14.90
CA ALA A 132 8.35 -4.71 13.83
C ALA A 132 8.03 -3.23 13.59
N THR A 133 9.06 -2.39 13.51
CA THR A 133 8.90 -0.96 13.17
C THR A 133 8.58 -0.79 11.69
N ILE A 134 9.25 -1.55 10.82
CA ILE A 134 8.97 -1.64 9.39
C ILE A 134 8.98 -3.13 9.01
N ALA A 135 7.95 -3.62 8.35
CA ALA A 135 7.86 -4.99 7.84
C ALA A 135 7.74 -4.96 6.30
N VAL A 136 8.63 -5.67 5.60
CA VAL A 136 8.65 -5.65 4.13
C VAL A 136 8.75 -7.07 3.60
N PRO A 137 7.82 -7.53 2.73
CA PRO A 137 7.95 -8.84 2.11
C PRO A 137 9.20 -8.86 1.21
N SER A 138 9.89 -9.99 1.20
CA SER A 138 11.15 -10.15 0.49
C SER A 138 11.22 -11.50 -0.19
N HIS A 139 11.60 -11.49 -1.47
CA HIS A 139 11.86 -12.67 -2.29
C HIS A 139 13.23 -12.55 -2.96
N GLY A 140 14.10 -13.56 -2.81
CA GLY A 140 15.45 -13.55 -3.40
C GLY A 140 16.28 -12.32 -3.01
N GLY A 141 16.14 -11.79 -1.78
CA GLY A 141 16.83 -10.58 -1.31
C GLY A 141 16.26 -9.26 -1.85
N ARG A 142 15.21 -9.30 -2.66
CA ARG A 142 14.51 -8.12 -3.19
C ARG A 142 13.28 -7.80 -2.34
N ARG A 143 13.09 -6.52 -2.03
CA ARG A 143 11.96 -6.01 -1.25
C ARG A 143 10.73 -5.84 -2.13
N GLY A 144 9.57 -6.31 -1.67
CA GLY A 144 8.29 -6.24 -2.36
C GLY A 144 7.24 -5.40 -1.62
N HIS A 145 5.97 -5.67 -1.92
CA HIS A 145 4.81 -5.00 -1.36
C HIS A 145 3.80 -6.02 -0.79
N PRO A 146 2.94 -5.57 0.19
CA PRO A 146 2.87 -4.26 0.81
C PRO A 146 4.04 -4.00 1.78
N ALA A 147 4.45 -2.75 1.94
CA ALA A 147 5.36 -2.37 3.01
C ALA A 147 4.56 -1.90 4.23
N GLY A 148 4.85 -2.48 5.40
CA GLY A 148 4.22 -2.13 6.66
C GLY A 148 5.07 -1.15 7.46
N PHE A 149 4.45 -0.12 8.06
CA PHE A 149 5.12 0.90 8.88
C PHE A 149 4.33 1.11 10.18
N ALA A 150 4.91 0.73 11.31
CA ALA A 150 4.38 1.08 12.62
C ALA A 150 4.52 2.60 12.87
N ARG A 151 3.74 3.13 13.81
CA ARG A 151 3.70 4.57 14.16
C ARG A 151 5.10 5.16 14.43
N GLY A 152 6.02 4.39 14.99
CA GLY A 152 7.41 4.81 15.23
C GLY A 152 8.19 5.23 13.97
N ALA A 153 7.84 4.69 12.79
CA ALA A 153 8.48 5.04 11.53
C ALA A 153 7.88 6.30 10.85
N TRP A 154 6.72 6.81 11.29
CA TRP A 154 5.98 7.85 10.57
C TRP A 154 6.69 9.20 10.54
N THR A 155 7.38 9.57 11.62
CA THR A 155 8.19 10.80 11.65
C THR A 155 9.28 10.76 10.58
N ALA A 156 9.94 9.62 10.40
CA ALA A 156 10.96 9.46 9.37
C ALA A 156 10.36 9.50 7.94
N LEU A 157 9.15 8.94 7.74
CA LEU A 157 8.42 9.07 6.47
C LEU A 157 8.08 10.53 6.15
N ARG A 158 7.65 11.31 7.15
CA ARG A 158 7.32 12.75 6.99
C ARG A 158 8.56 13.60 6.73
N ALA A 159 9.71 13.20 7.25
CA ALA A 159 10.99 13.88 7.04
C ALA A 159 11.70 13.48 5.73
N ALA A 160 11.20 12.44 5.02
CA ALA A 160 11.80 12.01 3.77
C ALA A 160 11.59 13.04 2.64
N THR A 161 12.54 13.12 1.72
CA THR A 161 12.40 13.96 0.53
C THR A 161 11.63 13.24 -0.57
N PRO A 162 10.97 13.96 -1.52
CA PRO A 162 10.27 13.34 -2.64
C PRO A 162 11.14 12.37 -3.46
N ASP A 163 12.42 12.69 -3.66
CA ASP A 163 13.36 11.88 -4.44
C ASP A 163 13.73 10.58 -3.74
N GLU A 164 13.87 10.61 -2.42
CA GLU A 164 14.19 9.42 -1.63
C GLU A 164 12.95 8.53 -1.42
N GLY A 165 11.81 9.15 -1.17
CA GLY A 165 10.57 8.47 -0.84
C GLY A 165 10.70 7.54 0.38
N ALA A 166 9.80 6.58 0.51
CA ALA A 166 9.86 5.59 1.57
C ALA A 166 11.13 4.70 1.49
N ARG A 167 11.71 4.53 0.28
CA ARG A 167 12.95 3.76 0.10
C ARG A 167 14.13 4.37 0.86
N GLY A 168 14.20 5.69 0.90
CA GLY A 168 15.22 6.41 1.66
C GLY A 168 15.12 6.14 3.16
N VAL A 169 13.91 6.04 3.71
CA VAL A 169 13.69 5.67 5.12
C VAL A 169 14.22 4.26 5.39
N LEU A 170 13.89 3.29 4.53
CA LEU A 170 14.36 1.90 4.66
C LEU A 170 15.90 1.79 4.53
N ALA A 171 16.51 2.68 3.75
CA ALA A 171 17.96 2.69 3.57
C ALA A 171 18.69 3.33 4.76
N ARG A 172 18.13 4.38 5.37
CA ARG A 172 18.69 5.06 6.53
C ARG A 172 18.52 4.30 7.85
N HIS A 173 17.49 3.44 7.91
CA HIS A 173 17.13 2.69 9.11
C HIS A 173 17.03 1.19 8.83
N PRO A 174 18.12 0.54 8.36
CA PRO A 174 18.09 -0.90 8.08
C PRO A 174 17.75 -1.74 9.32
N GLU A 175 18.09 -1.26 10.51
CA GLU A 175 17.80 -1.89 11.81
C GLU A 175 16.29 -1.90 12.16
N TRP A 176 15.47 -1.07 11.50
CA TRP A 176 14.02 -1.06 11.68
C TRP A 176 13.32 -2.05 10.77
N VAL A 177 14.02 -2.59 9.77
CA VAL A 177 13.41 -3.36 8.68
C VAL A 177 13.44 -4.85 8.96
N GLU A 178 12.26 -5.41 9.23
CA GLU A 178 12.05 -6.86 9.26
C GLU A 178 11.69 -7.35 7.84
N HIS A 179 12.51 -8.28 7.32
CA HIS A 179 12.26 -8.93 6.03
C HIS A 179 11.35 -10.14 6.23
N VAL A 180 10.13 -10.05 5.70
CA VAL A 180 9.14 -11.14 5.76
C VAL A 180 9.31 -12.02 4.52
N PRO A 181 9.60 -13.33 4.65
CA PRO A 181 9.66 -14.23 3.50
C PRO A 181 8.35 -14.23 2.73
N ALA A 182 8.43 -14.10 1.39
CA ALA A 182 7.27 -14.05 0.51
C ALA A 182 7.58 -14.73 -0.84
N GLY A 183 6.55 -15.01 -1.62
CA GLY A 183 6.68 -15.47 -2.99
C GLY A 183 7.09 -14.35 -3.95
N GLU A 184 7.37 -14.70 -5.21
CA GLU A 184 7.80 -13.75 -6.24
C GLU A 184 6.72 -12.69 -6.56
N GLU A 185 5.45 -13.02 -6.35
CA GLU A 185 4.30 -12.13 -6.59
C GLU A 185 4.40 -10.79 -5.85
N CYS A 186 5.08 -10.74 -4.69
CA CYS A 186 5.30 -9.48 -3.97
C CYS A 186 6.16 -8.47 -4.75
N LEU A 187 6.90 -8.93 -5.76
CA LEU A 187 7.77 -8.13 -6.63
C LEU A 187 7.12 -7.74 -7.95
N VAL A 188 6.02 -8.41 -8.35
CA VAL A 188 5.42 -8.27 -9.67
C VAL A 188 4.64 -6.97 -9.78
N GLY A 189 5.19 -6.02 -10.54
CA GLY A 189 4.55 -4.75 -10.85
C GLY A 189 4.27 -4.60 -12.34
N VAL A 190 3.11 -4.05 -12.70
CA VAL A 190 2.68 -3.79 -14.07
C VAL A 190 3.03 -2.36 -14.45
N ASN A 191 4.09 -2.17 -15.24
CA ASN A 191 4.61 -0.85 -15.58
C ASN A 191 4.51 -0.51 -17.08
N THR A 192 4.41 -1.52 -17.93
CA THR A 192 4.33 -1.40 -19.39
C THR A 192 3.14 -2.18 -19.95
N ALA A 193 2.78 -1.93 -21.21
CA ALA A 193 1.74 -2.69 -21.90
C ALA A 193 2.13 -4.17 -22.00
N GLU A 194 3.42 -4.47 -22.20
CA GLU A 194 3.93 -5.84 -22.25
C GLU A 194 3.76 -6.55 -20.89
N ASP A 195 4.00 -5.86 -19.75
CA ASP A 195 3.76 -6.42 -18.43
C ASP A 195 2.28 -6.78 -18.27
N TYR A 196 1.40 -5.89 -18.73
CA TYR A 196 -0.04 -6.10 -18.66
C TYR A 196 -0.53 -7.27 -19.53
N GLU A 197 -0.03 -7.40 -20.75
CA GLU A 197 -0.38 -8.54 -21.62
C GLU A 197 0.14 -9.88 -21.06
N ARG A 198 1.32 -9.90 -20.46
CA ARG A 198 1.84 -11.10 -19.75
C ARG A 198 0.97 -11.50 -18.57
N LEU A 199 0.36 -10.53 -17.88
CA LEU A 199 -0.50 -10.79 -16.74
C LEU A 199 -1.83 -11.46 -17.13
N LYS A 200 -2.26 -11.36 -18.38
CA LYS A 200 -3.53 -11.91 -18.89
C LYS A 200 -3.39 -13.36 -19.41
N GLN A 201 -2.16 -13.85 -19.56
CA GLN A 201 -1.88 -15.21 -20.08
C GLN A 201 -1.93 -16.24 -18.95
#